data_19ea1eae69efe6ad51ee954b8e57e917
#
_entry.id   19ea1eae69efe6ad51ee954b8e57e917
#
_cell.length_a   1.000
_cell.length_b   1.000
_cell.length_c   1.000
_cell.angle_alpha   90.00
_cell.angle_beta   90.00
_cell.angle_gamma   90.00
#
_symmetry.space_group_name_H-M   'P 1'
#
loop_
_entity.id
_entity.type
_entity.pdbx_description
1 polymer ?
#
loop_
_entity_poly.entity_id
_entity_poly.type
_entity_poly.pdbx_seq_one_letter_code
_entity_poly.pdbx_strand_id
1 'polypeptide(L)'
;YTLAEIARSLDTTPQAVSNWKSRDQVPYHIEAKVVKSSQLSGTAESVSLNNEINPDRVSLSDILLVLSQQVKIIFLVPFVLIFLSFTYVMFIQKPVYTCETKILLPSNQINSSGGLAGLASQFGVNVPQGSNLDLSNPSMLPDLLLSRTFAEKILPVKFFSRKFDKKLPLISILSEKNDSLNSLMDDLRVKSGAVSKLSSMIEFEKSKSNAFNYIRVTSEEPQFSKELLTVIVNKLEEQNRFYKNKSVVEKIGFINNRIKSVKSDLEKSEKELKTFR
;
A
#
# COMPACT_ATOMS: atom_id res chain seq x y z
N TYR A 1 15.30 32.18 -69.83
CA TYR A 1 15.90 31.55 -71.03
C TYR A 1 15.78 32.47 -72.21
N THR A 2 16.84 32.71 -72.94
CA THR A 2 16.84 33.49 -74.20
C THR A 2 16.29 32.64 -75.33
N LEU A 3 15.63 33.26 -76.32
CA LEU A 3 15.11 32.54 -77.50
C LEU A 3 16.19 31.69 -78.20
N ALA A 4 17.44 32.12 -78.12
CA ALA A 4 18.59 31.39 -78.64
C ALA A 4 18.92 30.14 -77.87
N GLU A 5 18.74 30.08 -76.56
CA GLU A 5 18.93 28.89 -75.72
C GLU A 5 17.85 27.86 -75.97
N ILE A 6 16.59 28.31 -76.07
CA ILE A 6 15.46 27.44 -76.42
C ILE A 6 15.62 26.85 -77.83
N ALA A 7 16.03 27.66 -78.82
CA ALA A 7 16.29 27.19 -80.21
C ALA A 7 17.35 26.16 -80.22
N ARG A 8 18.41 26.29 -79.42
CA ARG A 8 19.55 25.34 -79.39
C ARG A 8 19.15 24.03 -78.70
N SER A 9 18.31 24.07 -77.65
CA SER A 9 17.83 22.87 -76.98
C SER A 9 16.84 22.06 -77.83
N LEU A 10 16.13 22.67 -78.71
CA LEU A 10 15.16 22.06 -79.61
C LEU A 10 15.72 21.75 -81.03
N ASP A 11 17.02 21.97 -81.27
CA ASP A 11 17.72 21.79 -82.54
C ASP A 11 17.02 22.50 -83.67
N THR A 12 16.71 23.79 -83.43
CA THR A 12 15.99 24.65 -84.38
C THR A 12 16.62 26.06 -84.47
N THR A 13 16.16 26.88 -85.38
CA THR A 13 16.63 28.29 -85.49
C THR A 13 15.90 29.21 -84.55
N PRO A 14 16.58 30.27 -84.00
CA PRO A 14 15.92 31.25 -83.12
C PRO A 14 14.75 31.94 -83.79
N GLN A 15 14.76 32.10 -85.10
CA GLN A 15 13.70 32.71 -85.92
C GLN A 15 12.45 31.80 -85.97
N ALA A 16 12.60 30.50 -86.00
CA ALA A 16 11.50 29.54 -85.93
C ALA A 16 10.79 29.61 -84.56
N VAL A 17 11.55 29.66 -83.46
CA VAL A 17 11.02 29.77 -82.10
C VAL A 17 10.26 31.11 -81.91
N SER A 18 10.76 32.22 -82.50
CA SER A 18 10.08 33.50 -82.48
C SER A 18 8.78 33.45 -83.26
N ASN A 19 8.73 32.77 -84.43
CA ASN A 19 7.54 32.59 -85.23
C ASN A 19 6.47 31.72 -84.54
N TRP A 20 6.90 30.70 -83.82
CA TRP A 20 5.97 29.91 -83.08
C TRP A 20 5.35 30.67 -81.90
N LYS A 21 6.15 31.47 -81.21
CA LYS A 21 5.67 32.36 -80.14
C LYS A 21 4.68 33.38 -80.66
N SER A 22 4.86 33.95 -81.87
CA SER A 22 3.93 34.95 -82.47
C SER A 22 2.64 34.36 -83.01
N ARG A 23 2.61 33.05 -83.33
CA ARG A 23 1.44 32.34 -83.87
C ARG A 23 0.74 31.48 -82.87
N ASP A 24 1.28 31.37 -81.65
CA ASP A 24 0.82 30.51 -80.55
C ASP A 24 0.64 29.05 -81.02
N GLN A 25 1.47 28.59 -81.94
CA GLN A 25 1.41 27.24 -82.51
C GLN A 25 2.85 26.68 -82.64
N VAL A 26 3.05 25.51 -81.97
CA VAL A 26 4.29 24.74 -82.09
C VAL A 26 4.02 23.52 -82.97
N PRO A 27 4.92 23.17 -83.92
CA PRO A 27 4.75 21.98 -84.75
C PRO A 27 4.76 20.71 -83.89
N TYR A 28 3.87 19.75 -84.19
CA TYR A 28 3.65 18.53 -83.45
C TYR A 28 4.91 17.70 -83.14
N HIS A 29 5.85 17.64 -84.08
CA HIS A 29 7.11 16.94 -83.89
C HIS A 29 8.05 17.61 -82.87
N ILE A 30 7.87 18.89 -82.61
CA ILE A 30 8.62 19.64 -81.59
C ILE A 30 7.91 19.54 -80.23
N GLU A 31 6.59 19.52 -80.19
CA GLU A 31 5.83 19.28 -78.99
C GLU A 31 6.26 17.92 -78.32
N ALA A 32 6.41 16.89 -79.12
CA ALA A 32 6.90 15.57 -78.63
C ALA A 32 8.31 15.64 -78.02
N LYS A 33 9.19 16.51 -78.54
CA LYS A 33 10.54 16.72 -77.98
C LYS A 33 10.50 17.54 -76.69
N VAL A 34 9.67 18.54 -76.61
CA VAL A 34 9.48 19.37 -75.42
C VAL A 34 8.89 18.55 -74.27
N VAL A 35 7.87 17.75 -74.55
CA VAL A 35 7.26 16.85 -73.54
C VAL A 35 8.29 15.81 -73.07
N LYS A 36 9.13 15.25 -73.96
CA LYS A 36 10.16 14.28 -73.58
C LYS A 36 11.32 14.90 -72.77
N SER A 37 11.70 16.16 -73.07
CA SER A 37 12.73 16.87 -72.31
C SER A 37 12.18 17.35 -70.94
N SER A 38 10.91 17.73 -70.82
CA SER A 38 10.28 18.05 -69.56
C SER A 38 10.05 16.81 -68.69
N GLN A 39 9.81 15.64 -69.24
CA GLN A 39 9.76 14.40 -68.49
C GLN A 39 11.13 13.95 -67.98
N LEU A 40 12.22 14.17 -68.70
CA LEU A 40 13.57 13.89 -68.23
C LEU A 40 14.08 14.87 -67.17
N SER A 41 13.66 16.13 -67.21
CA SER A 41 13.98 17.09 -66.16
C SER A 41 13.06 16.91 -64.95
N GLY A 42 11.81 16.48 -65.15
CA GLY A 42 10.86 16.17 -64.07
C GLY A 42 11.23 14.98 -63.22
N THR A 43 11.97 13.99 -63.76
CA THR A 43 12.43 12.84 -62.98
C THR A 43 13.64 13.11 -62.07
N ALA A 44 14.43 14.14 -62.38
CA ALA A 44 15.54 14.56 -61.52
C ALA A 44 15.07 15.55 -60.41
N GLU A 45 14.01 16.28 -60.66
CA GLU A 45 13.45 17.24 -59.70
C GLU A 45 12.39 16.60 -58.79
N SER A 46 11.75 15.51 -59.22
CA SER A 46 10.74 14.80 -58.41
C SER A 46 11.35 13.95 -57.30
N VAL A 47 12.67 13.74 -57.27
CA VAL A 47 13.38 13.07 -56.15
C VAL A 47 13.75 14.08 -55.05
N SER A 48 13.80 15.42 -55.36
CA SER A 48 14.11 16.43 -54.34
C SER A 48 12.89 17.19 -53.79
N LEU A 49 11.70 17.04 -54.40
CA LEU A 49 10.48 17.81 -54.06
C LEU A 49 9.46 16.99 -53.23
N ASN A 50 9.74 15.74 -52.89
CA ASN A 50 8.87 14.98 -52.00
C ASN A 50 9.19 15.18 -50.52
N ASN A 51 9.98 16.20 -50.16
CA ASN A 51 10.20 16.61 -48.78
C ASN A 51 9.51 17.95 -48.43
N GLU A 52 8.45 18.34 -49.12
CA GLU A 52 7.51 19.26 -48.50
C GLU A 52 6.74 18.50 -47.42
N ILE A 53 7.26 18.61 -46.20
CA ILE A 53 6.64 18.20 -44.97
C ILE A 53 5.26 18.84 -44.93
N ASN A 54 4.24 18.08 -45.28
CA ASN A 54 2.87 18.42 -44.97
C ASN A 54 2.74 18.37 -43.46
N PRO A 55 2.60 19.49 -42.73
CA PRO A 55 2.69 19.51 -41.27
C PRO A 55 1.60 18.68 -40.58
N ASP A 56 0.62 18.19 -41.32
CA ASP A 56 -0.52 17.44 -40.79
C ASP A 56 -0.46 15.90 -41.02
N ARG A 57 0.57 15.38 -41.69
CA ARG A 57 0.72 13.94 -41.90
C ARG A 57 2.09 13.47 -41.49
N VAL A 58 2.21 13.15 -40.18
CA VAL A 58 3.40 12.43 -39.69
C VAL A 58 3.41 11.05 -40.34
N SER A 59 4.28 10.83 -41.30
CA SER A 59 4.46 9.53 -41.94
C SER A 59 5.18 8.58 -41.00
N LEU A 60 4.79 7.29 -40.99
CA LEU A 60 5.52 6.26 -40.25
C LEU A 60 7.02 6.21 -40.58
N SER A 61 7.37 6.53 -41.87
CA SER A 61 8.75 6.64 -42.29
C SER A 61 9.51 7.79 -41.64
N ASP A 62 8.87 8.93 -41.38
CA ASP A 62 9.52 10.06 -40.72
C ASP A 62 9.79 9.76 -39.24
N ILE A 63 8.85 9.06 -38.57
CA ILE A 63 9.03 8.60 -37.19
C ILE A 63 10.21 7.59 -37.15
N LEU A 64 10.26 6.65 -38.09
CA LEU A 64 11.31 5.64 -38.13
C LEU A 64 12.69 6.25 -38.43
N LEU A 65 12.75 7.31 -39.25
CA LEU A 65 13.98 8.02 -39.58
C LEU A 65 14.50 8.81 -38.39
N VAL A 66 13.62 9.52 -37.66
CA VAL A 66 13.96 10.22 -36.39
C VAL A 66 14.38 9.22 -35.32
N LEU A 67 13.67 8.10 -35.21
CA LEU A 67 14.02 7.00 -34.29
C LEU A 67 15.41 6.43 -34.61
N SER A 68 15.71 6.20 -35.88
CA SER A 68 17.03 5.72 -36.36
C SER A 68 18.16 6.70 -36.05
N GLN A 69 17.92 7.99 -36.19
CA GLN A 69 18.92 9.02 -35.88
C GLN A 69 19.19 9.15 -34.37
N GLN A 70 18.19 8.87 -33.53
CA GLN A 70 18.26 9.03 -32.10
C GLN A 70 18.42 7.69 -31.32
N VAL A 71 18.73 6.60 -32.02
CA VAL A 71 18.88 5.23 -31.43
C VAL A 71 19.78 5.25 -30.20
N LYS A 72 20.90 5.98 -30.25
CA LYS A 72 21.83 6.06 -29.12
C LYS A 72 21.18 6.65 -27.85
N ILE A 73 20.39 7.71 -28.00
CA ILE A 73 19.70 8.35 -26.86
C ILE A 73 18.55 7.47 -26.37
N ILE A 74 17.81 6.84 -27.28
CA ILE A 74 16.67 5.98 -26.98
C ILE A 74 17.10 4.75 -26.15
N PHE A 75 18.27 4.20 -26.39
CA PHE A 75 18.80 3.10 -25.58
C PHE A 75 19.57 3.58 -24.35
N LEU A 76 20.27 4.70 -24.42
CA LEU A 76 21.07 5.24 -23.33
C LEU A 76 20.20 5.70 -22.15
N VAL A 77 19.08 6.41 -22.43
CA VAL A 77 18.21 6.94 -21.38
C VAL A 77 17.55 5.81 -20.56
N PRO A 78 16.90 4.80 -21.15
CA PRO A 78 16.36 3.67 -20.37
C PRO A 78 17.45 2.89 -19.64
N PHE A 79 18.62 2.71 -20.24
CA PHE A 79 19.74 2.01 -19.61
C PHE A 79 20.20 2.73 -18.33
N VAL A 80 20.36 4.05 -18.41
CA VAL A 80 20.72 4.87 -17.22
C VAL A 80 19.63 4.81 -16.17
N LEU A 81 18.35 4.89 -16.55
CA LEU A 81 17.22 4.79 -15.61
C LEU A 81 17.17 3.42 -14.93
N ILE A 82 17.37 2.34 -15.67
CA ILE A 82 17.42 0.96 -15.13
C ILE A 82 18.60 0.84 -14.16
N PHE A 83 19.77 1.35 -14.54
CA PHE A 83 20.95 1.32 -13.67
C PHE A 83 20.74 2.11 -12.38
N LEU A 84 20.17 3.31 -12.46
CA LEU A 84 19.82 4.11 -11.27
C LEU A 84 18.78 3.42 -10.41
N SER A 85 17.75 2.85 -11.02
CA SER A 85 16.71 2.10 -10.31
C SER A 85 17.28 0.86 -9.60
N PHE A 86 18.14 0.11 -10.30
CA PHE A 86 18.81 -1.06 -9.72
C PHE A 86 19.70 -0.67 -8.54
N THR A 87 20.50 0.40 -8.71
CA THR A 87 21.36 0.92 -7.65
C THR A 87 20.54 1.39 -6.44
N TYR A 88 19.43 2.09 -6.67
CA TYR A 88 18.51 2.51 -5.63
C TYR A 88 17.94 1.32 -4.83
N VAL A 89 17.43 0.29 -5.52
CA VAL A 89 16.87 -0.90 -4.87
C VAL A 89 17.93 -1.67 -4.09
N MET A 90 19.13 -1.84 -4.65
CA MET A 90 20.18 -2.63 -4.02
C MET A 90 20.81 -1.96 -2.80
N PHE A 91 20.98 -0.62 -2.83
CA PHE A 91 21.72 0.09 -1.80
C PHE A 91 20.86 0.86 -0.80
N ILE A 92 19.63 1.25 -1.18
CA ILE A 92 18.78 2.12 -0.35
C ILE A 92 17.63 1.32 0.26
N GLN A 93 17.02 0.37 -0.47
CA GLN A 93 15.92 -0.41 0.07
C GLN A 93 16.43 -1.54 0.96
N LYS A 94 16.04 -1.49 2.24
CA LYS A 94 16.27 -2.59 3.16
C LYS A 94 15.21 -3.67 2.96
N PRO A 95 15.58 -4.96 2.94
CA PRO A 95 14.59 -6.03 2.87
C PRO A 95 13.71 -6.00 4.14
N VAL A 96 12.42 -6.12 3.97
CA VAL A 96 11.45 -6.23 5.07
C VAL A 96 10.78 -7.60 5.01
N TYR A 97 10.60 -8.21 6.18
CA TYR A 97 10.01 -9.53 6.34
C TYR A 97 8.75 -9.41 7.17
N THR A 98 7.65 -9.90 6.64
CA THR A 98 6.36 -9.92 7.34
C THR A 98 6.04 -11.33 7.80
N CYS A 99 5.79 -11.47 9.09
CA CYS A 99 5.30 -12.69 9.70
C CYS A 99 3.82 -12.51 10.05
N GLU A 100 2.99 -13.49 9.70
CA GLU A 100 1.54 -13.44 9.89
C GLU A 100 1.08 -14.59 10.75
N THR A 101 0.11 -14.33 11.64
CA THR A 101 -0.63 -15.36 12.38
C THR A 101 -2.13 -15.14 12.29
N LYS A 102 -2.87 -16.24 12.28
CA LYS A 102 -4.34 -16.25 12.30
C LYS A 102 -4.80 -16.48 13.72
N ILE A 103 -5.65 -15.61 14.21
CA ILE A 103 -6.26 -15.76 15.53
C ILE A 103 -7.77 -15.91 15.38
N LEU A 104 -8.30 -16.93 16.06
CA LEU A 104 -9.74 -17.11 16.21
C LEU A 104 -10.15 -16.46 17.53
N LEU A 105 -10.96 -15.44 17.46
CA LEU A 105 -11.59 -14.91 18.64
C LEU A 105 -12.99 -15.47 18.74
N PRO A 106 -13.31 -16.13 19.84
CA PRO A 106 -14.68 -16.54 20.10
C PRO A 106 -15.54 -15.27 20.12
N SER A 107 -16.33 -15.08 19.11
CA SER A 107 -17.38 -14.07 19.14
C SER A 107 -18.37 -14.52 20.20
N ASN A 108 -18.37 -13.85 21.34
CA ASN A 108 -19.47 -13.98 22.30
C ASN A 108 -20.73 -13.32 21.68
N GLN A 109 -21.21 -13.85 20.58
CA GLN A 109 -22.61 -13.72 20.20
C GLN A 109 -23.42 -14.67 21.09
N ILE A 110 -23.25 -14.54 22.40
CA ILE A 110 -24.29 -14.99 23.29
C ILE A 110 -25.33 -13.88 23.23
N ASN A 111 -26.19 -13.95 22.22
CA ASN A 111 -27.53 -13.34 22.24
C ASN A 111 -28.39 -14.00 23.33
N SER A 112 -27.77 -14.56 24.37
CA SER A 112 -28.39 -15.20 25.51
C SER A 112 -28.73 -14.21 26.62
N SER A 113 -28.48 -12.90 26.43
CA SER A 113 -28.96 -11.88 27.35
C SER A 113 -30.51 -11.79 27.39
N GLY A 114 -31.19 -12.36 26.36
CA GLY A 114 -32.67 -12.41 26.38
C GLY A 114 -33.27 -13.46 27.33
N GLY A 115 -32.61 -14.61 27.53
CA GLY A 115 -33.18 -15.68 28.34
C GLY A 115 -32.96 -15.51 29.84
N LEU A 116 -31.69 -15.50 30.27
CA LEU A 116 -31.39 -15.47 31.72
C LEU A 116 -31.47 -14.06 32.32
N ALA A 117 -31.07 -13.02 31.57
CA ALA A 117 -31.28 -11.64 32.06
C ALA A 117 -32.73 -11.22 32.02
N GLY A 118 -33.53 -11.70 31.08
CA GLY A 118 -34.97 -11.51 31.05
C GLY A 118 -35.67 -12.21 32.21
N LEU A 119 -35.27 -13.42 32.55
CA LEU A 119 -35.81 -14.11 33.74
C LEU A 119 -35.33 -13.43 35.02
N ALA A 120 -34.09 -13.03 35.12
CA ALA A 120 -33.58 -12.30 36.30
C ALA A 120 -34.28 -10.94 36.51
N SER A 121 -34.62 -10.23 35.44
CA SER A 121 -35.38 -8.98 35.52
C SER A 121 -36.84 -9.20 35.97
N GLN A 122 -37.45 -10.32 35.60
CA GLN A 122 -38.78 -10.71 36.12
C GLN A 122 -38.80 -10.96 37.63
N PHE A 123 -37.66 -11.40 38.19
CA PHE A 123 -37.46 -11.56 39.63
C PHE A 123 -36.87 -10.30 40.30
N GLY A 124 -36.94 -9.13 39.63
CA GLY A 124 -36.45 -7.86 40.18
C GLY A 124 -34.91 -7.80 40.32
N VAL A 125 -34.19 -8.78 39.75
CA VAL A 125 -32.75 -8.82 39.77
C VAL A 125 -32.23 -8.12 38.53
N ASN A 126 -31.94 -6.83 38.65
CA ASN A 126 -31.18 -6.13 37.61
C ASN A 126 -29.74 -6.67 37.64
N VAL A 127 -29.46 -7.69 36.80
CA VAL A 127 -28.10 -8.13 36.58
C VAL A 127 -27.43 -6.98 35.87
N PRO A 128 -26.41 -6.32 36.47
CA PRO A 128 -25.66 -5.32 35.74
C PRO A 128 -25.15 -6.00 34.50
N GLN A 129 -25.63 -5.59 33.34
CA GLN A 129 -24.93 -5.86 32.10
C GLN A 129 -23.61 -5.16 32.27
N GLY A 130 -22.60 -5.93 32.73
CA GLY A 130 -21.27 -5.41 32.93
C GLY A 130 -20.87 -4.67 31.67
N SER A 131 -20.46 -3.44 31.86
CA SER A 131 -19.93 -2.58 30.80
C SER A 131 -19.18 -3.46 29.79
N ASN A 132 -19.63 -3.43 28.53
CA ASN A 132 -19.16 -4.26 27.43
C ASN A 132 -17.68 -4.02 27.05
N LEU A 133 -16.82 -3.83 28.03
CA LEU A 133 -15.36 -3.95 27.93
C LEU A 133 -14.97 -5.43 27.93
N ASP A 134 -15.78 -6.23 27.21
CA ASP A 134 -15.40 -7.61 26.97
C ASP A 134 -14.28 -7.58 25.91
N LEU A 135 -13.05 -7.72 26.37
CA LEU A 135 -11.86 -7.88 25.51
C LEU A 135 -11.99 -9.10 24.57
N SER A 136 -13.03 -9.89 24.75
CA SER A 136 -13.43 -10.92 23.79
C SER A 136 -14.09 -10.33 22.55
N ASN A 137 -14.39 -9.02 22.53
CA ASN A 137 -14.92 -8.37 21.34
C ASN A 137 -13.79 -8.16 20.31
N PRO A 138 -13.88 -8.77 19.13
CA PRO A 138 -12.87 -8.63 18.08
C PRO A 138 -12.58 -7.18 17.66
N SER A 139 -13.53 -6.28 17.88
CA SER A 139 -13.38 -4.86 17.54
C SER A 139 -12.43 -4.10 18.47
N MET A 140 -12.19 -4.59 19.69
CA MET A 140 -11.29 -3.94 20.67
C MET A 140 -9.84 -4.41 20.59
N LEU A 141 -9.58 -5.48 19.84
CA LEU A 141 -8.22 -6.01 19.72
C LEU A 141 -7.22 -5.07 19.06
N PRO A 142 -7.56 -4.36 17.97
CA PRO A 142 -6.63 -3.39 17.40
C PRO A 142 -6.21 -2.33 18.41
N ASP A 143 -7.18 -1.78 19.13
CA ASP A 143 -6.94 -0.73 20.13
C ASP A 143 -6.09 -1.26 21.30
N LEU A 144 -6.31 -2.53 21.69
CA LEU A 144 -5.50 -3.17 22.71
C LEU A 144 -4.06 -3.39 22.25
N LEU A 145 -3.87 -3.94 21.05
CA LEU A 145 -2.54 -4.21 20.47
C LEU A 145 -1.72 -2.94 20.27
N LEU A 146 -2.37 -1.85 19.86
CA LEU A 146 -1.72 -0.56 19.64
C LEU A 146 -1.66 0.28 20.92
N SER A 147 -2.22 -0.22 22.03
CA SER A 147 -2.20 0.52 23.29
C SER A 147 -0.79 0.63 23.85
N ARG A 148 -0.49 1.79 24.43
CA ARG A 148 0.76 2.03 25.13
C ARG A 148 1.03 1.02 26.24
N THR A 149 -0.01 0.67 27.02
CA THR A 149 0.09 -0.28 28.13
C THR A 149 0.46 -1.70 27.66
N PHE A 150 -0.01 -2.11 26.49
CA PHE A 150 0.37 -3.39 25.89
C PHE A 150 1.83 -3.35 25.39
N ALA A 151 2.21 -2.29 24.69
CA ALA A 151 3.56 -2.10 24.22
C ALA A 151 4.58 -2.10 25.37
N GLU A 152 4.29 -1.41 26.47
CA GLU A 152 5.13 -1.35 27.66
C GLU A 152 5.39 -2.71 28.31
N LYS A 153 4.50 -3.68 28.15
CA LYS A 153 4.69 -5.08 28.62
C LYS A 153 5.62 -5.88 27.71
N ILE A 154 5.77 -5.48 26.46
CA ILE A 154 6.62 -6.17 25.48
C ILE A 154 8.03 -5.58 25.44
N LEU A 155 8.17 -4.27 25.65
CA LEU A 155 9.45 -3.56 25.60
C LEU A 155 10.59 -4.17 26.44
N PRO A 156 10.35 -4.72 27.65
CA PRO A 156 11.41 -5.34 28.45
C PRO A 156 11.81 -6.75 28.01
N VAL A 157 11.02 -7.39 27.13
CA VAL A 157 11.30 -8.74 26.65
C VAL A 157 12.55 -8.75 25.79
N LYS A 158 13.39 -9.76 25.97
CA LYS A 158 14.68 -9.88 25.27
C LYS A 158 14.50 -10.67 23.97
N PHE A 159 15.02 -10.14 22.88
CA PHE A 159 15.03 -10.74 21.55
C PHE A 159 16.46 -10.84 21.04
N PHE A 160 16.72 -11.85 20.21
CA PHE A 160 17.99 -11.92 19.50
C PHE A 160 17.95 -10.98 18.29
N SER A 161 18.94 -10.11 18.18
CA SER A 161 19.12 -9.26 17.00
C SER A 161 20.44 -9.54 16.32
N ARG A 162 20.40 -9.81 15.03
CA ARG A 162 21.61 -9.96 14.19
C ARG A 162 22.46 -8.71 14.14
N LYS A 163 21.81 -7.53 14.16
CA LYS A 163 22.50 -6.25 14.14
C LYS A 163 23.49 -6.08 15.31
N PHE A 164 23.13 -6.63 16.46
CA PHE A 164 23.93 -6.53 17.69
C PHE A 164 24.60 -7.86 18.09
N ASP A 165 24.32 -8.94 17.40
CA ASP A 165 24.78 -10.31 17.67
C ASP A 165 24.61 -10.77 19.12
N LYS A 166 23.54 -10.30 19.77
CA LYS A 166 23.20 -10.62 21.16
C LYS A 166 21.71 -10.49 21.45
N LYS A 167 21.29 -11.08 22.56
CA LYS A 167 19.93 -10.91 23.10
C LYS A 167 19.84 -9.59 23.87
N LEU A 168 18.99 -8.69 23.38
CA LEU A 168 18.74 -7.37 23.98
C LEU A 168 17.25 -7.17 24.25
N PRO A 169 16.89 -6.34 25.24
CA PRO A 169 15.52 -5.92 25.43
C PRO A 169 15.00 -5.21 24.18
N LEU A 170 13.71 -5.38 23.88
CA LEU A 170 13.10 -4.78 22.70
C LEU A 170 13.30 -3.27 22.63
N ILE A 171 13.21 -2.59 23.78
CA ILE A 171 13.43 -1.15 23.86
C ILE A 171 14.84 -0.75 23.38
N SER A 172 15.88 -1.54 23.71
CA SER A 172 17.27 -1.28 23.25
C SER A 172 17.40 -1.48 21.74
N ILE A 173 16.73 -2.50 21.18
CA ILE A 173 16.74 -2.76 19.75
C ILE A 173 16.04 -1.63 18.98
N LEU A 174 14.88 -1.19 19.45
CA LEU A 174 14.09 -0.16 18.79
C LEU A 174 14.67 1.25 18.95
N SER A 175 15.29 1.54 20.09
CA SER A 175 15.95 2.85 20.33
C SER A 175 17.36 2.91 19.78
N GLU A 176 17.93 1.77 19.37
CA GLU A 176 19.34 1.65 18.95
C GLU A 176 20.36 2.09 20.03
N LYS A 177 19.94 2.08 21.30
CA LYS A 177 20.75 2.44 22.45
C LYS A 177 21.08 1.20 23.28
N ASN A 178 22.32 1.13 23.74
CA ASN A 178 22.83 0.03 24.59
C ASN A 178 22.84 0.37 26.08
N ASP A 179 22.01 1.30 26.53
CA ASP A 179 21.90 1.68 27.93
C ASP A 179 21.22 0.60 28.78
N SER A 180 21.30 0.74 30.10
CA SER A 180 20.61 -0.17 31.01
C SER A 180 19.11 -0.15 30.81
N LEU A 181 18.43 -1.31 30.98
CA LEU A 181 16.97 -1.40 30.77
C LEU A 181 16.21 -0.37 31.61
N ASN A 182 16.60 -0.16 32.87
CA ASN A 182 15.94 0.79 33.76
C ASN A 182 16.06 2.22 33.24
N SER A 183 17.26 2.64 32.84
CA SER A 183 17.48 3.97 32.27
C SER A 183 16.65 4.22 31.01
N LEU A 184 16.55 3.20 30.11
CA LEU A 184 15.76 3.31 28.89
C LEU A 184 14.25 3.33 29.17
N MET A 185 13.79 2.61 30.18
CA MET A 185 12.37 2.58 30.59
C MET A 185 11.94 3.84 31.33
N ASP A 186 12.85 4.51 32.00
CA ASP A 186 12.59 5.76 32.73
C ASP A 186 12.61 6.99 31.80
N ASP A 187 13.36 6.92 30.68
CA ASP A 187 13.37 8.00 29.67
C ASP A 187 12.07 7.97 28.83
N LEU A 188 11.19 8.92 29.13
CA LEU A 188 9.88 9.05 28.46
C LEU A 188 9.99 9.23 26.95
N ARG A 189 11.05 9.88 26.45
CA ARG A 189 11.26 10.08 25.01
C ARG A 189 11.64 8.76 24.32
N VAL A 190 12.58 8.04 24.91
CA VAL A 190 13.02 6.75 24.39
C VAL A 190 11.85 5.76 24.40
N LYS A 191 11.13 5.70 25.50
CA LYS A 191 9.99 4.83 25.70
C LYS A 191 8.86 5.14 24.68
N SER A 192 8.50 6.41 24.51
CA SER A 192 7.46 6.78 23.53
C SER A 192 7.88 6.54 22.10
N GLY A 193 9.15 6.77 21.75
CA GLY A 193 9.71 6.44 20.46
C GLY A 193 9.69 4.94 20.18
N ALA A 194 10.05 4.12 21.17
CA ALA A 194 10.02 2.67 21.05
C ALA A 194 8.58 2.14 20.91
N VAL A 195 7.61 2.69 21.65
CA VAL A 195 6.18 2.37 21.51
C VAL A 195 5.69 2.70 20.10
N SER A 196 6.00 3.88 19.58
CA SER A 196 5.59 4.29 18.23
C SER A 196 6.19 3.38 17.15
N LYS A 197 7.48 3.04 17.26
CA LYS A 197 8.13 2.09 16.34
C LYS A 197 7.48 0.70 16.43
N LEU A 198 7.21 0.20 17.63
CA LEU A 198 6.55 -1.09 17.81
C LEU A 198 5.15 -1.08 17.18
N SER A 199 4.36 -0.02 17.40
CA SER A 199 3.04 0.12 16.81
C SER A 199 3.07 0.16 15.29
N SER A 200 4.08 0.78 14.68
CA SER A 200 4.23 0.81 13.22
C SER A 200 4.66 -0.54 12.62
N MET A 201 5.23 -1.45 13.43
CA MET A 201 5.59 -2.81 13.00
C MET A 201 4.43 -3.79 13.08
N ILE A 202 3.38 -3.48 13.83
CA ILE A 202 2.23 -4.35 14.06
C ILE A 202 1.07 -3.88 13.21
N GLU A 203 0.52 -4.78 12.41
CA GLU A 203 -0.70 -4.56 11.62
C GLU A 203 -1.75 -5.58 12.04
N PHE A 204 -2.97 -5.11 12.27
CA PHE A 204 -4.12 -5.95 12.55
C PHE A 204 -5.14 -5.84 11.42
N GLU A 205 -5.49 -6.96 10.83
CA GLU A 205 -6.49 -7.04 9.78
C GLU A 205 -7.67 -7.90 10.23
N LYS A 206 -8.85 -7.30 10.21
CA LYS A 206 -10.10 -8.00 10.49
C LYS A 206 -10.62 -8.62 9.19
N SER A 207 -10.81 -9.93 9.17
CA SER A 207 -11.45 -10.58 8.03
C SER A 207 -12.92 -10.18 7.93
N LYS A 208 -13.34 -9.81 6.71
CA LYS A 208 -14.75 -9.47 6.42
C LYS A 208 -15.64 -10.70 6.23
N SER A 209 -15.06 -11.83 5.85
CA SER A 209 -15.79 -13.05 5.46
C SER A 209 -15.57 -14.23 6.39
N ASN A 210 -14.50 -14.22 7.19
CA ASN A 210 -14.11 -15.34 8.05
C ASN A 210 -14.10 -14.94 9.52
N ALA A 211 -14.26 -15.92 10.41
CA ALA A 211 -14.13 -15.73 11.86
C ALA A 211 -12.68 -15.44 12.32
N PHE A 212 -11.73 -15.52 11.41
CA PHE A 212 -10.31 -15.32 11.70
C PHE A 212 -9.92 -13.86 11.51
N ASN A 213 -9.07 -13.38 12.42
CA ASN A 213 -8.38 -12.11 12.28
C ASN A 213 -6.89 -12.38 12.09
N TYR A 214 -6.19 -11.44 11.50
CA TYR A 214 -4.77 -11.58 11.17
C TYR A 214 -3.97 -10.55 11.96
N ILE A 215 -2.89 -11.00 12.56
CA ILE A 215 -1.86 -10.13 13.13
C ILE A 215 -0.62 -10.31 12.28
N ARG A 216 -0.10 -9.20 11.75
CA ARG A 216 1.15 -9.16 11.00
C ARG A 216 2.18 -8.36 11.75
N VAL A 217 3.41 -8.83 11.70
CA VAL A 217 4.57 -8.12 12.24
C VAL A 217 5.61 -8.01 11.13
N THR A 218 6.00 -6.80 10.84
CA THR A 218 6.99 -6.51 9.79
C THR A 218 8.27 -5.98 10.41
N SER A 219 9.42 -6.57 10.04
CA SER A 219 10.75 -6.12 10.49
C SER A 219 11.83 -6.39 9.44
N GLU A 220 13.04 -5.87 9.68
CA GLU A 220 14.21 -6.09 8.82
C GLU A 220 14.80 -7.51 8.96
N GLU A 221 14.50 -8.23 10.06
CA GLU A 221 15.03 -9.58 10.36
C GLU A 221 13.91 -10.61 10.47
N PRO A 222 13.93 -11.73 9.69
CA PRO A 222 12.83 -12.69 9.67
C PRO A 222 12.66 -13.45 10.99
N GLN A 223 13.76 -13.79 11.69
CA GLN A 223 13.70 -14.46 12.98
C GLN A 223 13.13 -13.54 14.07
N PHE A 224 13.54 -12.27 14.05
CA PHE A 224 13.01 -11.26 14.96
C PHE A 224 11.51 -11.03 14.76
N SER A 225 11.02 -10.94 13.49
CA SER A 225 9.58 -10.86 13.21
C SER A 225 8.81 -12.04 13.81
N LYS A 226 9.32 -13.26 13.65
CA LYS A 226 8.69 -14.48 14.19
C LYS A 226 8.66 -14.49 15.71
N GLU A 227 9.79 -14.22 16.35
CA GLU A 227 9.87 -14.18 17.82
C GLU A 227 8.97 -13.09 18.40
N LEU A 228 8.99 -11.91 17.81
CA LEU A 228 8.16 -10.77 18.24
C LEU A 228 6.67 -11.10 18.11
N LEU A 229 6.25 -11.68 16.98
CA LEU A 229 4.86 -12.10 16.77
C LEU A 229 4.44 -13.15 17.81
N THR A 230 5.30 -14.12 18.10
CA THR A 230 5.01 -15.14 19.12
C THR A 230 4.83 -14.53 20.50
N VAL A 231 5.69 -13.59 20.89
CA VAL A 231 5.59 -12.89 22.17
C VAL A 231 4.32 -12.03 22.23
N ILE A 232 3.97 -11.34 21.14
CA ILE A 232 2.74 -10.56 21.05
C ILE A 232 1.52 -11.43 21.29
N VAL A 233 1.43 -12.59 20.61
CA VAL A 233 0.29 -13.51 20.76
C VAL A 233 0.21 -14.05 22.20
N ASN A 234 1.32 -14.47 22.77
CA ASN A 234 1.37 -14.99 24.16
C ASN A 234 0.96 -13.90 25.16
N LYS A 235 1.43 -12.68 24.99
CA LYS A 235 1.05 -11.54 25.88
C LYS A 235 -0.40 -11.13 25.71
N LEU A 236 -0.92 -11.22 24.50
CA LEU A 236 -2.33 -10.99 24.22
C LEU A 236 -3.22 -12.05 24.92
N GLU A 237 -2.84 -13.33 24.84
CA GLU A 237 -3.54 -14.42 25.50
C GLU A 237 -3.51 -14.26 27.02
N GLU A 238 -2.34 -13.96 27.62
CA GLU A 238 -2.17 -13.70 29.05
C GLU A 238 -3.09 -12.55 29.50
N GLN A 239 -3.12 -11.46 28.74
CA GLN A 239 -3.95 -10.31 29.05
C GLN A 239 -5.44 -10.63 28.93
N ASN A 240 -5.85 -11.36 27.91
CA ASN A 240 -7.23 -11.80 27.72
C ASN A 240 -7.70 -12.69 28.89
N ARG A 241 -6.86 -13.65 29.32
CA ARG A 241 -7.14 -14.48 30.51
C ARG A 241 -7.28 -13.64 31.77
N PHE A 242 -6.39 -12.69 31.98
CA PHE A 242 -6.45 -11.79 33.14
C PHE A 242 -7.78 -11.02 33.20
N TYR A 243 -8.20 -10.40 32.10
CA TYR A 243 -9.45 -9.64 32.08
C TYR A 243 -10.69 -10.54 32.23
N LYS A 244 -10.70 -11.71 31.60
CA LYS A 244 -11.79 -12.69 31.79
C LYS A 244 -11.91 -13.13 33.22
N ASN A 245 -10.81 -13.50 33.86
CA ASN A 245 -10.81 -13.91 35.25
C ASN A 245 -11.30 -12.78 36.17
N LYS A 246 -10.84 -11.55 35.96
CA LYS A 246 -11.26 -10.38 36.71
C LYS A 246 -12.79 -10.18 36.61
N SER A 247 -13.33 -10.19 35.39
CA SER A 247 -14.77 -10.08 35.14
C SER A 247 -15.58 -11.18 35.83
N VAL A 248 -15.10 -12.41 35.81
CA VAL A 248 -15.74 -13.56 36.47
C VAL A 248 -15.75 -13.36 37.99
N VAL A 249 -14.62 -12.98 38.57
CA VAL A 249 -14.52 -12.72 40.05
C VAL A 249 -15.46 -11.60 40.48
N GLU A 250 -15.53 -10.51 39.72
CA GLU A 250 -16.46 -9.40 40.01
C GLU A 250 -17.91 -9.86 39.94
N LYS A 251 -18.31 -10.65 38.95
CA LYS A 251 -19.65 -11.23 38.83
C LYS A 251 -19.97 -12.17 39.98
N ILE A 252 -19.06 -13.02 40.40
CA ILE A 252 -19.22 -13.91 41.56
C ILE A 252 -19.41 -13.09 42.84
N GLY A 253 -18.59 -12.06 43.06
CA GLY A 253 -18.72 -11.13 44.18
C GLY A 253 -20.08 -10.48 44.23
N PHE A 254 -20.58 -9.97 43.11
CA PHE A 254 -21.91 -9.38 42.99
C PHE A 254 -23.02 -10.39 43.35
N ILE A 255 -22.96 -11.60 42.77
CA ILE A 255 -23.95 -12.67 43.03
C ILE A 255 -23.95 -13.04 44.51
N ASN A 256 -22.79 -13.23 45.13
CA ASN A 256 -22.66 -13.58 46.54
C ASN A 256 -23.26 -12.48 47.46
N ASN A 257 -22.99 -11.23 47.13
CA ASN A 257 -23.57 -10.11 47.87
C ASN A 257 -25.11 -10.07 47.74
N ARG A 258 -25.63 -10.37 46.55
CA ARG A 258 -27.08 -10.43 46.31
C ARG A 258 -27.73 -11.58 47.05
N ILE A 259 -27.08 -12.76 47.05
CA ILE A 259 -27.56 -13.92 47.83
C ILE A 259 -27.69 -13.56 49.35
N LYS A 260 -26.67 -12.88 49.91
CA LYS A 260 -26.70 -12.44 51.30
C LYS A 260 -27.85 -11.44 51.57
N SER A 261 -28.04 -10.48 50.65
CA SER A 261 -29.15 -9.52 50.78
C SER A 261 -30.52 -10.23 50.77
N VAL A 262 -30.76 -11.08 49.75
CA VAL A 262 -32.03 -11.81 49.62
C VAL A 262 -32.28 -12.71 50.81
N LYS A 263 -31.25 -13.39 51.33
CA LYS A 263 -31.36 -14.20 52.55
C LYS A 263 -31.77 -13.35 53.77
N SER A 264 -31.18 -12.18 53.95
CA SER A 264 -31.55 -11.24 55.02
C SER A 264 -32.98 -10.76 54.89
N ASP A 265 -33.40 -10.44 53.65
CA ASP A 265 -34.76 -9.96 53.38
C ASP A 265 -35.81 -11.07 53.66
N LEU A 266 -35.47 -12.34 53.28
CA LEU A 266 -36.30 -13.49 53.57
C LEU A 266 -36.45 -13.72 55.09
N GLU A 267 -35.33 -13.69 55.83
CA GLU A 267 -35.35 -13.84 57.31
C GLU A 267 -36.19 -12.75 57.99
N LYS A 268 -36.16 -11.52 57.50
CA LYS A 268 -37.02 -10.41 57.99
C LYS A 268 -38.46 -10.71 57.68
N SER A 269 -38.82 -11.07 56.47
CA SER A 269 -40.20 -11.38 56.09
C SER A 269 -40.75 -12.56 56.86
N GLU A 270 -39.96 -13.60 57.13
CA GLU A 270 -40.32 -14.74 57.94
C GLU A 270 -40.60 -14.32 59.44
N LYS A 271 -39.78 -13.42 59.99
CA LYS A 271 -39.98 -12.90 61.35
C LYS A 271 -41.26 -12.05 61.43
N GLU A 272 -41.48 -11.19 60.43
CA GLU A 272 -42.71 -10.38 60.33
C GLU A 272 -43.96 -11.26 60.25
N LEU A 273 -43.91 -12.32 59.44
CA LEU A 273 -45.01 -13.29 59.35
C LEU A 273 -45.27 -14.03 60.67
N LYS A 274 -44.21 -14.40 61.39
CA LYS A 274 -44.32 -15.04 62.72
C LYS A 274 -44.94 -14.09 63.80
N THR A 275 -44.63 -12.79 63.68
CA THR A 275 -45.21 -11.79 64.62
C THR A 275 -46.66 -11.44 64.33
N PHE A 276 -47.09 -11.69 63.07
CA PHE A 276 -48.48 -11.41 62.69
C PHE A 276 -49.45 -12.56 62.99
N ARG A 277 -48.91 -13.74 63.29
CA ARG A 277 -49.67 -14.95 63.59
C ARG A 277 -49.79 -15.17 65.10
#